data_21a96950026e7a5b41999404e9b7e995
#
_entry.id   21a96950026e7a5b41999404e9b7e995
#
_cell.length_a   1.000
_cell.length_b   1.000
_cell.length_c   1.000
_cell.angle_alpha   90.00
_cell.angle_beta   90.00
_cell.angle_gamma   90.00
#
_symmetry.space_group_name_H-M   'P 1'
#
loop_
_entity.id
_entity.type
_entity.pdbx_description
1 polymer ?
#
loop_
_entity_poly.entity_id
_entity_poly.type
_entity_poly.pdbx_seq_one_letter_code
_entity_poly.pdbx_strand_id
1 'polypeptide(L)'
;ALSSAASDVYKRQLSVGLTFGATWLLSVTVLRGRPSAFALELPPYRAPQVGQVIVRSVLDRTLFVLGRAAAVAAPAGMILWTLANVHIGGASLLAWCANALDPLGRVMGMDGVLLLAFVLGFPANEIVLPIAVMGYLAQGSLGDSLGLAQMHALLTANGWTWTTAVSAVLFFLLHWPCSTTLWTIRRETGSAKWTLLAALLPTAMGMALCT
;
A
#
# COMPACT_ATOMS: atom_id res chain seq x y z
N ALA A 1 -4.46 9.66 -21.92
CA ALA A 1 -5.51 10.04 -20.97
C ALA A 1 -6.63 8.97 -20.89
N LEU A 2 -7.20 8.51 -22.03
CA LEU A 2 -8.26 7.48 -22.04
C LEU A 2 -7.78 6.11 -21.54
N SER A 3 -6.58 5.71 -21.87
CA SER A 3 -5.95 4.45 -21.40
C SER A 3 -5.73 4.44 -19.89
N SER A 4 -5.34 5.56 -19.28
CA SER A 4 -5.16 5.69 -17.84
C SER A 4 -6.51 5.59 -17.11
N ALA A 5 -7.55 6.26 -17.59
CA ALA A 5 -8.89 6.21 -17.01
C ALA A 5 -9.50 4.79 -17.06
N ALA A 6 -9.34 4.08 -18.17
CA ALA A 6 -9.79 2.69 -18.30
C ALA A 6 -9.06 1.78 -17.30
N SER A 7 -7.73 1.90 -17.15
CA SER A 7 -6.93 1.16 -16.18
C SER A 7 -7.41 1.39 -14.74
N ASP A 8 -7.75 2.63 -14.39
CA ASP A 8 -8.23 2.95 -13.05
C ASP A 8 -9.64 2.38 -12.78
N VAL A 9 -10.50 2.32 -13.79
CA VAL A 9 -11.82 1.69 -13.69
C VAL A 9 -11.69 0.20 -13.43
N TYR A 10 -10.85 -0.53 -14.17
CA TYR A 10 -10.63 -1.97 -13.95
C TYR A 10 -10.03 -2.27 -12.59
N LYS A 11 -9.07 -1.48 -12.12
CA LYS A 11 -8.49 -1.64 -10.77
C LYS A 11 -9.56 -1.46 -9.69
N ARG A 12 -10.44 -0.46 -9.83
CA ARG A 12 -11.54 -0.23 -8.88
C ARG A 12 -12.55 -1.37 -8.91
N GLN A 13 -12.94 -1.86 -10.08
CA GLN A 13 -13.86 -2.99 -10.19
C GLN A 13 -13.29 -4.26 -9.57
N LEU A 14 -12.02 -4.57 -9.84
CA LEU A 14 -11.33 -5.70 -9.23
C LEU A 14 -11.25 -5.58 -7.71
N SER A 15 -10.89 -4.39 -7.21
CA SER A 15 -10.85 -4.10 -5.77
C SER A 15 -12.22 -4.28 -5.10
N VAL A 16 -13.28 -3.77 -5.71
CA VAL A 16 -14.66 -3.95 -5.21
C VAL A 16 -15.06 -5.42 -5.19
N GLY A 17 -14.80 -6.16 -6.27
CA GLY A 17 -15.09 -7.60 -6.33
C GLY A 17 -14.34 -8.40 -5.25
N LEU A 18 -13.04 -8.13 -5.07
CA LEU A 18 -12.23 -8.76 -4.03
C LEU A 18 -12.71 -8.40 -2.62
N THR A 19 -13.12 -7.14 -2.40
CA THR A 19 -13.66 -6.70 -1.11
C THR A 19 -14.96 -7.42 -0.78
N PHE A 20 -15.89 -7.53 -1.73
CA PHE A 20 -17.13 -8.27 -1.52
C PHE A 20 -16.87 -9.76 -1.28
N GLY A 21 -15.98 -10.39 -2.05
CA GLY A 21 -15.59 -11.79 -1.88
C GLY A 21 -14.97 -12.05 -0.51
N ALA A 22 -14.03 -11.21 -0.09
CA ALA A 22 -13.39 -11.29 1.22
C ALA A 22 -14.38 -11.07 2.37
N THR A 23 -15.26 -10.08 2.24
CA THR A 23 -16.29 -9.79 3.25
C THR A 23 -17.28 -10.94 3.36
N TRP A 24 -17.72 -11.51 2.24
CA TRP A 24 -18.58 -12.68 2.23
C TRP A 24 -17.91 -13.89 2.91
N LEU A 25 -16.66 -14.17 2.54
CA LEU A 25 -15.89 -15.26 3.14
C LEU A 25 -15.75 -15.08 4.66
N LEU A 26 -15.41 -13.87 5.10
CA LEU A 26 -15.28 -13.54 6.52
C LEU A 26 -16.60 -13.65 7.27
N SER A 27 -17.70 -13.21 6.68
CA SER A 27 -19.03 -13.29 7.30
C SER A 27 -19.50 -14.73 7.48
N VAL A 28 -19.10 -15.63 6.60
CA VAL A 28 -19.47 -17.06 6.69
C VAL A 28 -18.54 -17.83 7.63
N THR A 29 -17.27 -17.41 7.76
CA THR A 29 -16.26 -18.17 8.52
C THR A 29 -16.02 -17.61 9.92
N VAL A 30 -15.48 -16.40 10.02
CA VAL A 30 -14.93 -15.82 11.26
C VAL A 30 -15.91 -14.89 11.96
N LEU A 31 -16.66 -14.10 11.19
CA LEU A 31 -17.57 -13.07 11.70
C LEU A 31 -19.03 -13.48 11.62
N ARG A 32 -19.34 -14.71 12.06
CA ARG A 32 -20.72 -15.17 12.18
C ARG A 32 -21.44 -14.37 13.29
N GLY A 33 -22.08 -13.28 12.91
CA GLY A 33 -22.84 -12.42 13.80
C GLY A 33 -24.23 -12.11 13.26
N ARG A 34 -25.13 -11.64 14.14
CA ARG A 34 -26.42 -11.11 13.69
C ARG A 34 -26.17 -9.82 12.89
N PRO A 35 -26.79 -9.64 11.72
CA PRO A 35 -26.73 -8.35 11.04
C PRO A 35 -27.23 -7.27 11.99
N SER A 36 -26.38 -6.30 12.33
CA SER A 36 -26.80 -5.13 13.09
C SER A 36 -27.72 -4.33 12.20
N ALA A 37 -28.97 -4.15 12.61
CA ALA A 37 -29.85 -3.16 12.00
C ALA A 37 -29.27 -1.78 12.28
N PHE A 38 -28.67 -1.17 11.25
CA PHE A 38 -28.20 0.21 11.33
C PHE A 38 -29.43 1.12 11.31
N ALA A 39 -29.93 1.48 12.49
CA ALA A 39 -30.96 2.51 12.61
C ALA A 39 -30.28 3.86 12.32
N LEU A 40 -30.60 4.46 11.18
CA LEU A 40 -30.16 5.81 10.84
C LEU A 40 -30.99 6.81 11.65
N GLU A 41 -30.55 7.14 12.85
CA GLU A 41 -31.10 8.26 13.60
C GLU A 41 -30.62 9.55 12.97
N LEU A 42 -31.49 10.22 12.22
CA LEU A 42 -31.20 11.54 11.66
C LEU A 42 -31.23 12.56 12.78
N PRO A 43 -30.13 13.21 13.14
CA PRO A 43 -30.11 14.28 14.11
C PRO A 43 -30.98 15.45 13.62
N PRO A 44 -31.63 16.21 14.54
CA PRO A 44 -32.45 17.35 14.17
C PRO A 44 -31.61 18.36 13.34
N TYR A 45 -32.19 18.85 12.25
CA TYR A 45 -31.54 19.80 11.35
C TYR A 45 -31.09 21.05 12.13
N ARG A 46 -29.81 21.34 12.12
CA ARG A 46 -29.23 22.59 12.61
C ARG A 46 -28.57 23.32 11.44
N ALA A 47 -28.82 24.61 11.37
CA ALA A 47 -28.19 25.45 10.35
C ALA A 47 -26.65 25.32 10.39
N PRO A 48 -25.98 25.07 9.28
CA PRO A 48 -24.53 24.84 9.26
C PRO A 48 -23.78 26.12 9.66
N GLN A 49 -22.96 26.00 10.70
CA GLN A 49 -22.04 27.07 11.13
C GLN A 49 -20.78 27.03 10.24
N VAL A 50 -20.88 27.59 9.04
CA VAL A 50 -19.86 27.49 7.99
C VAL A 50 -18.48 27.85 8.48
N GLY A 51 -18.31 28.95 9.23
CA GLY A 51 -17.02 29.37 9.75
C GLY A 51 -16.38 28.35 10.71
N GLN A 52 -17.14 27.79 11.65
CA GLN A 52 -16.64 26.77 12.57
C GLN A 52 -16.33 25.45 11.84
N VAL A 53 -17.13 25.09 10.85
CA VAL A 53 -16.92 23.88 10.06
C VAL A 53 -15.63 24.00 9.26
N ILE A 54 -15.36 25.13 8.62
CA ILE A 54 -14.12 25.37 7.88
C ILE A 54 -12.90 25.32 8.81
N VAL A 55 -12.93 26.06 9.92
CA VAL A 55 -11.80 26.11 10.87
C VAL A 55 -11.52 24.73 11.46
N ARG A 56 -12.54 24.01 11.93
CA ARG A 56 -12.36 22.65 12.44
C ARG A 56 -11.89 21.68 11.35
N SER A 57 -12.40 21.79 10.13
CA SER A 57 -12.00 20.91 9.03
C SER A 57 -10.55 21.12 8.66
N VAL A 58 -10.07 22.35 8.65
CA VAL A 58 -8.67 22.67 8.33
C VAL A 58 -7.74 22.29 9.49
N LEU A 59 -8.07 22.67 10.73
CA LEU A 59 -7.18 22.43 11.87
C LEU A 59 -7.19 20.96 12.30
N ASP A 60 -8.38 20.39 12.54
CA ASP A 60 -8.46 19.04 13.13
C ASP A 60 -8.25 17.93 12.09
N ARG A 61 -8.67 18.14 10.84
CA ARG A 61 -8.50 17.10 9.81
C ARG A 61 -7.23 17.27 8.99
N THR A 62 -6.96 18.46 8.47
CA THR A 62 -5.83 18.64 7.53
C THR A 62 -4.49 18.67 8.27
N LEU A 63 -4.33 19.54 9.27
CA LEU A 63 -3.06 19.67 9.98
C LEU A 63 -2.72 18.44 10.82
N PHE A 64 -3.73 17.85 11.49
CA PHE A 64 -3.52 16.67 12.30
C PHE A 64 -3.18 15.44 11.46
N VAL A 65 -3.86 15.25 10.32
CA VAL A 65 -3.56 14.16 9.37
C VAL A 65 -2.20 14.37 8.72
N LEU A 66 -1.88 15.61 8.31
CA LEU A 66 -0.58 15.96 7.74
C LEU A 66 0.57 15.72 8.74
N GLY A 67 0.41 16.17 9.98
CA GLY A 67 1.41 15.93 11.04
C GLY A 67 1.65 14.45 11.28
N ARG A 68 0.59 13.65 11.33
CA ARG A 68 0.69 12.19 11.49
C ARG A 68 1.33 11.51 10.28
N ALA A 69 1.00 11.95 9.07
CA ALA A 69 1.62 11.45 7.85
C ALA A 69 3.12 11.79 7.81
N ALA A 70 3.49 13.02 8.14
CA ALA A 70 4.89 13.44 8.21
C ALA A 70 5.68 12.66 9.27
N ALA A 71 5.11 12.41 10.44
CA ALA A 71 5.74 11.63 11.51
C ALA A 71 6.05 10.18 11.12
N VAL A 72 5.32 9.62 10.18
CA VAL A 72 5.58 8.27 9.65
C VAL A 72 6.49 8.32 8.41
N ALA A 73 6.27 9.28 7.52
CA ALA A 73 7.02 9.40 6.26
C ALA A 73 8.48 9.82 6.48
N ALA A 74 8.75 10.72 7.45
CA ALA A 74 10.12 11.19 7.68
C ALA A 74 11.08 10.08 8.13
N PRO A 75 10.78 9.25 9.16
CA PRO A 75 11.65 8.11 9.50
C PRO A 75 11.78 7.09 8.36
N ALA A 76 10.69 6.82 7.65
CA ALA A 76 10.72 5.89 6.52
C ALA A 76 11.60 6.39 5.38
N GLY A 77 11.52 7.68 5.05
CA GLY A 77 12.40 8.32 4.06
C GLY A 77 13.88 8.26 4.48
N MET A 78 14.16 8.46 5.78
CA MET A 78 15.51 8.34 6.32
C MET A 78 16.05 6.91 6.20
N ILE A 79 15.25 5.91 6.52
CA ILE A 79 15.61 4.49 6.37
C ILE A 79 15.88 4.17 4.89
N LEU A 80 14.99 4.59 3.99
CA LEU A 80 15.14 4.36 2.57
C LEU A 80 16.42 5.03 2.04
N TRP A 81 16.66 6.28 2.41
CA TRP A 81 17.85 7.00 2.01
C TRP A 81 19.13 6.29 2.50
N THR A 82 19.14 5.83 3.74
CA THR A 82 20.26 5.07 4.30
C THR A 82 20.50 3.78 3.55
N LEU A 83 19.45 2.99 3.29
CA LEU A 83 19.54 1.74 2.54
C LEU A 83 20.07 1.94 1.12
N ALA A 84 19.69 3.04 0.47
CA ALA A 84 20.09 3.34 -0.89
C ALA A 84 21.54 3.86 -0.99
N ASN A 85 22.00 4.63 0.00
CA ASN A 85 23.28 5.33 -0.04
C ASN A 85 24.41 4.62 0.71
N VAL A 86 24.12 3.73 1.65
CA VAL A 86 25.14 2.94 2.34
C VAL A 86 25.53 1.74 1.45
N HIS A 87 26.81 1.64 1.14
CA HIS A 87 27.38 0.57 0.30
C HIS A 87 28.26 -0.34 1.16
N ILE A 88 28.06 -1.65 1.05
CA ILE A 88 28.88 -2.68 1.66
C ILE A 88 29.37 -3.61 0.58
N GLY A 89 30.70 -3.73 0.42
CA GLY A 89 31.27 -4.60 -0.62
C GLY A 89 30.96 -4.22 -2.06
N GLY A 90 30.71 -2.90 -2.32
CA GLY A 90 30.41 -2.40 -3.66
C GLY A 90 28.93 -2.43 -4.08
N ALA A 91 28.07 -3.02 -3.26
CA ALA A 91 26.61 -3.01 -3.48
C ALA A 91 25.91 -2.15 -2.42
N SER A 92 24.81 -1.50 -2.80
CA SER A 92 23.98 -0.77 -1.82
C SER A 92 23.31 -1.73 -0.86
N LEU A 93 23.04 -1.27 0.35
CA LEU A 93 22.32 -2.06 1.35
C LEU A 93 20.91 -2.44 0.85
N LEU A 94 20.32 -1.59 0.03
CA LEU A 94 19.05 -1.85 -0.65
C LEU A 94 19.15 -3.08 -1.58
N ALA A 95 20.21 -3.16 -2.39
CA ALA A 95 20.45 -4.33 -3.26
C ALA A 95 20.69 -5.61 -2.44
N TRP A 96 21.37 -5.50 -1.31
CA TRP A 96 21.59 -6.63 -0.39
C TRP A 96 20.27 -7.15 0.18
N CYS A 97 19.40 -6.26 0.66
CA CYS A 97 18.07 -6.63 1.16
C CYS A 97 17.18 -7.21 0.06
N ALA A 98 17.24 -6.64 -1.15
CA ALA A 98 16.49 -7.14 -2.30
C ALA A 98 16.91 -8.58 -2.65
N ASN A 99 18.22 -8.86 -2.71
CA ASN A 99 18.74 -10.21 -2.97
C ASN A 99 18.33 -11.22 -1.88
N ALA A 100 18.27 -10.79 -0.62
CA ALA A 100 17.81 -11.66 0.47
C ALA A 100 16.31 -12.01 0.37
N LEU A 101 15.50 -11.10 -0.19
CA LEU A 101 14.06 -11.31 -0.41
C LEU A 101 13.74 -11.98 -1.75
N ASP A 102 14.69 -12.09 -2.66
CA ASP A 102 14.50 -12.64 -4.01
C ASP A 102 13.89 -14.05 -4.02
N PRO A 103 14.36 -15.03 -3.20
CA PRO A 103 13.76 -16.36 -3.18
C PRO A 103 12.26 -16.34 -2.81
N LEU A 104 11.85 -15.45 -1.91
CA LEU A 104 10.45 -15.29 -1.55
C LEU A 104 9.65 -14.58 -2.66
N GLY A 105 10.25 -13.55 -3.27
CA GLY A 105 9.65 -12.83 -4.39
C GLY A 105 9.34 -13.77 -5.57
N ARG A 106 10.29 -14.63 -5.94
CA ARG A 106 10.13 -15.59 -7.04
C ARG A 106 8.98 -16.58 -6.84
N VAL A 107 8.75 -17.04 -5.62
CA VAL A 107 7.57 -17.89 -5.30
C VAL A 107 6.26 -17.17 -5.60
N MET A 108 6.24 -15.85 -5.43
CA MET A 108 5.07 -14.99 -5.67
C MET A 108 5.02 -14.43 -7.11
N GLY A 109 5.88 -14.91 -8.02
CA GLY A 109 5.97 -14.39 -9.38
C GLY A 109 6.52 -12.96 -9.48
N MET A 110 7.19 -12.48 -8.45
CA MET A 110 7.82 -11.16 -8.35
C MET A 110 9.32 -11.29 -8.11
N ASP A 111 10.05 -10.18 -8.13
CA ASP A 111 11.46 -10.14 -7.75
C ASP A 111 11.67 -9.56 -6.35
N GLY A 112 12.88 -9.72 -5.82
CA GLY A 112 13.22 -9.23 -4.49
C GLY A 112 13.19 -7.71 -4.37
N VAL A 113 13.47 -6.98 -5.45
CA VAL A 113 13.42 -5.50 -5.49
C VAL A 113 11.99 -5.02 -5.29
N LEU A 114 11.05 -5.62 -6.03
CA LEU A 114 9.63 -5.28 -5.93
C LEU A 114 9.08 -5.65 -4.55
N LEU A 115 9.42 -6.83 -4.02
CA LEU A 115 8.97 -7.24 -2.69
C LEU A 115 9.54 -6.32 -1.60
N LEU A 116 10.81 -5.92 -1.69
CA LEU A 116 11.41 -4.93 -0.81
C LEU A 116 10.71 -3.58 -0.91
N ALA A 117 10.35 -3.17 -2.14
CA ALA A 117 9.61 -1.94 -2.35
C ALA A 117 8.24 -1.94 -1.64
N PHE A 118 7.54 -3.08 -1.61
CA PHE A 118 6.30 -3.22 -0.82
C PHE A 118 6.57 -3.10 0.68
N VAL A 119 7.63 -3.70 1.19
CA VAL A 119 8.01 -3.61 2.62
C VAL A 119 8.33 -2.16 3.00
N LEU A 120 9.14 -1.48 2.20
CA LEU A 120 9.52 -0.09 2.44
C LEU A 120 8.37 0.90 2.15
N GLY A 121 7.42 0.51 1.31
CA GLY A 121 6.18 1.24 1.02
C GLY A 121 5.14 1.19 2.13
N PHE A 122 5.40 0.48 3.23
CA PHE A 122 4.48 0.37 4.38
C PHE A 122 3.96 1.71 4.94
N PRO A 123 4.72 2.82 4.96
CA PRO A 123 4.20 4.11 5.37
C PRO A 123 3.14 4.69 4.44
N ALA A 124 3.34 4.52 3.14
CA ALA A 124 2.46 5.03 2.08
C ALA A 124 2.58 4.16 0.83
N ASN A 125 1.48 3.54 0.43
CA ASN A 125 1.48 2.60 -0.69
C ASN A 125 1.86 3.25 -2.03
N GLU A 126 1.66 4.56 -2.16
CA GLU A 126 2.00 5.31 -3.38
C GLU A 126 3.51 5.33 -3.68
N ILE A 127 4.36 5.12 -2.67
CA ILE A 127 5.82 5.14 -2.85
C ILE A 127 6.42 3.80 -3.28
N VAL A 128 5.63 2.72 -3.35
CA VAL A 128 6.11 1.38 -3.73
C VAL A 128 6.74 1.42 -5.13
N LEU A 129 6.04 1.97 -6.12
CA LEU A 129 6.55 2.03 -7.50
C LEU A 129 7.80 2.92 -7.64
N PRO A 130 7.85 4.14 -7.09
CA PRO A 130 9.09 4.92 -7.03
C PRO A 130 10.27 4.19 -6.38
N ILE A 131 10.06 3.46 -5.28
CA ILE A 131 11.11 2.68 -4.62
C ILE A 131 11.60 1.54 -5.52
N ALA A 132 10.70 0.82 -6.17
CA ALA A 132 11.06 -0.24 -7.11
C ALA A 132 11.92 0.31 -8.27
N VAL A 133 11.51 1.42 -8.86
CA VAL A 133 12.27 2.11 -9.93
C VAL A 133 13.65 2.52 -9.44
N MET A 134 13.75 3.10 -8.26
CA MET A 134 15.03 3.47 -7.64
C MET A 134 15.95 2.25 -7.44
N GLY A 135 15.35 1.12 -7.01
CA GLY A 135 16.08 -0.13 -6.85
C GLY A 135 16.61 -0.67 -8.18
N TYR A 136 15.80 -0.64 -9.25
CA TYR A 136 16.21 -1.10 -10.58
C TYR A 136 17.25 -0.19 -11.24
N LEU A 137 17.18 1.11 -11.00
CA LEU A 137 18.18 2.05 -11.52
C LEU A 137 19.46 2.07 -10.67
N ALA A 138 19.47 1.39 -9.52
CA ALA A 138 20.54 1.45 -8.52
C ALA A 138 20.92 2.89 -8.13
N GLN A 139 19.95 3.78 -8.11
CA GLN A 139 20.12 5.19 -7.76
C GLN A 139 19.84 5.44 -6.27
N GLY A 140 20.64 6.30 -5.67
CA GLY A 140 20.49 6.68 -4.25
C GLY A 140 19.40 7.72 -3.97
N SER A 141 18.65 8.16 -4.98
CA SER A 141 17.56 9.13 -4.87
C SER A 141 16.43 8.79 -5.81
N LEU A 142 15.23 9.25 -5.47
CA LEU A 142 14.09 9.22 -6.39
C LEU A 142 14.41 10.17 -7.56
N GLY A 143 14.64 9.60 -8.73
CA GLY A 143 14.89 10.35 -9.95
C GLY A 143 13.64 11.03 -10.49
N ASP A 144 13.81 11.80 -11.56
CA ASP A 144 12.70 12.41 -12.29
C ASP A 144 11.73 11.35 -12.80
N SER A 145 10.46 11.74 -12.94
CA SER A 145 9.41 10.84 -13.41
C SER A 145 9.75 10.29 -14.80
N LEU A 146 9.98 8.98 -14.88
CA LEU A 146 10.22 8.30 -16.15
C LEU A 146 8.98 8.38 -17.03
N GLY A 147 9.17 8.65 -18.31
CA GLY A 147 8.11 8.52 -19.30
C GLY A 147 7.62 7.06 -19.40
N LEU A 148 6.37 6.87 -19.86
CA LEU A 148 5.76 5.54 -19.94
C LEU A 148 6.60 4.53 -20.72
N ALA A 149 7.20 4.95 -21.83
CA ALA A 149 8.07 4.11 -22.65
C ALA A 149 9.38 3.72 -21.94
N GLN A 150 9.96 4.65 -21.20
CA GLN A 150 11.18 4.41 -20.41
C GLN A 150 10.90 3.47 -19.23
N MET A 151 9.76 3.65 -18.56
CA MET A 151 9.28 2.75 -17.49
C MET A 151 9.09 1.33 -18.02
N HIS A 152 8.43 1.17 -19.16
CA HIS A 152 8.24 -0.14 -19.78
C HIS A 152 9.59 -0.79 -20.14
N ALA A 153 10.51 -0.03 -20.74
CA ALA A 153 11.83 -0.53 -21.07
C ALA A 153 12.64 -0.95 -19.83
N LEU A 154 12.57 -0.17 -18.76
CA LEU A 154 13.23 -0.48 -17.49
C LEU A 154 12.71 -1.77 -16.87
N LEU A 155 11.39 -1.92 -16.79
CA LEU A 155 10.75 -3.09 -16.20
C LEU A 155 11.04 -4.36 -17.00
N THR A 156 10.94 -4.30 -18.34
CA THR A 156 11.25 -5.45 -19.21
C THR A 156 12.73 -5.82 -19.18
N ALA A 157 13.63 -4.84 -19.09
CA ALA A 157 15.08 -5.10 -18.95
C ALA A 157 15.42 -5.81 -17.62
N ASN A 158 14.62 -5.59 -16.57
CA ASN A 158 14.75 -6.27 -15.28
C ASN A 158 13.93 -7.57 -15.20
N GLY A 159 13.52 -8.14 -16.32
CA GLY A 159 12.87 -9.45 -16.38
C GLY A 159 11.38 -9.45 -16.06
N TRP A 160 10.72 -8.29 -16.05
CA TRP A 160 9.27 -8.25 -15.87
C TRP A 160 8.54 -8.92 -17.03
N THR A 161 7.73 -9.87 -16.70
CA THR A 161 6.81 -10.57 -17.61
C THR A 161 5.37 -10.14 -17.35
N TRP A 162 4.47 -10.60 -18.19
CA TRP A 162 3.03 -10.41 -17.95
C TRP A 162 2.59 -10.98 -16.60
N THR A 163 3.11 -12.14 -16.23
CA THR A 163 2.82 -12.78 -14.94
C THR A 163 3.30 -11.92 -13.77
N THR A 164 4.52 -11.38 -13.84
CA THR A 164 5.05 -10.44 -12.83
C THR A 164 4.17 -9.20 -12.69
N ALA A 165 3.71 -8.63 -13.81
CA ALA A 165 2.84 -7.47 -13.79
C ALA A 165 1.47 -7.77 -13.13
N VAL A 166 0.88 -8.94 -13.43
CA VAL A 166 -0.38 -9.36 -12.82
C VAL A 166 -0.20 -9.63 -11.34
N SER A 167 0.84 -10.37 -10.94
CA SER A 167 1.14 -10.64 -9.52
C SER A 167 1.38 -9.34 -8.74
N ALA A 168 2.13 -8.40 -9.32
CA ALA A 168 2.37 -7.08 -8.73
C ALA A 168 1.06 -6.31 -8.50
N VAL A 169 0.15 -6.30 -9.48
CA VAL A 169 -1.15 -5.62 -9.36
C VAL A 169 -2.03 -6.31 -8.31
N LEU A 170 -2.11 -7.63 -8.32
CA LEU A 170 -2.88 -8.40 -7.34
C LEU A 170 -2.35 -8.17 -5.92
N PHE A 171 -1.04 -8.26 -5.75
CA PHE A 171 -0.43 -8.03 -4.46
C PHE A 171 -0.57 -6.57 -4.01
N PHE A 172 -0.50 -5.60 -4.93
CA PHE A 172 -0.75 -4.19 -4.62
C PHE A 172 -2.17 -3.94 -4.09
N LEU A 173 -3.15 -4.72 -4.55
CA LEU A 173 -4.54 -4.63 -4.08
C LEU A 173 -4.76 -5.35 -2.74
N LEU A 174 -4.00 -6.41 -2.46
CA LEU A 174 -4.24 -7.36 -1.37
C LEU A 174 -3.14 -7.37 -0.30
N HIS A 175 -2.07 -6.57 -0.43
CA HIS A 175 -1.05 -6.50 0.60
C HIS A 175 -1.56 -5.78 1.85
N TRP A 176 -0.74 -5.74 2.89
CA TRP A 176 -1.08 -5.09 4.15
C TRP A 176 -1.50 -3.62 3.97
N PRO A 177 -2.48 -3.13 4.75
CA PRO A 177 -2.83 -1.72 4.76
C PRO A 177 -1.67 -0.86 5.26
N CYS A 178 -1.62 0.40 4.83
CA CYS A 178 -0.58 1.32 5.26
C CYS A 178 -0.58 1.52 6.79
N SER A 179 0.55 1.94 7.33
CA SER A 179 0.76 2.12 8.77
C SER A 179 -0.29 3.02 9.43
N THR A 180 -0.72 4.08 8.74
CA THR A 180 -1.77 4.99 9.24
C THR A 180 -3.13 4.31 9.35
N THR A 181 -3.47 3.41 8.43
CA THR A 181 -4.71 2.61 8.49
C THR A 181 -4.65 1.63 9.66
N LEU A 182 -3.55 0.92 9.84
CA LEU A 182 -3.38 -0.01 10.96
C LEU A 182 -3.42 0.71 12.32
N TRP A 183 -2.83 1.90 12.39
CA TRP A 183 -2.93 2.74 13.59
C TRP A 183 -4.37 3.13 13.89
N THR A 184 -5.13 3.51 12.87
CA THR A 184 -6.56 3.85 13.03
C THR A 184 -7.37 2.65 13.49
N ILE A 185 -7.20 1.47 12.85
CA ILE A 185 -7.86 0.23 13.26
C ILE A 185 -7.55 -0.10 14.73
N ARG A 186 -6.28 0.02 15.14
CA ARG A 186 -5.89 -0.23 16.53
C ARG A 186 -6.57 0.73 17.51
N ARG A 187 -6.68 2.00 17.13
CA ARG A 187 -7.29 3.02 17.96
C ARG A 187 -8.81 2.81 18.08
N GLU A 188 -9.47 2.50 16.98
CA GLU A 188 -10.94 2.29 16.94
C GLU A 188 -11.35 0.98 17.61
N THR A 189 -10.60 -0.11 17.37
CA THR A 189 -10.93 -1.43 17.95
C THR A 189 -10.41 -1.65 19.37
N GLY A 190 -9.44 -0.85 19.82
CA GLY A 190 -8.75 -1.05 21.09
C GLY A 190 -7.95 -2.38 21.18
N SER A 191 -7.87 -3.15 20.10
CA SER A 191 -7.35 -4.52 20.10
C SER A 191 -6.22 -4.72 19.10
N ALA A 192 -5.06 -5.17 19.59
CA ALA A 192 -3.94 -5.56 18.75
C ALA A 192 -4.24 -6.79 17.88
N LYS A 193 -5.10 -7.70 18.36
CA LYS A 193 -5.48 -8.92 17.62
C LYS A 193 -6.22 -8.57 16.32
N TRP A 194 -7.18 -7.66 16.38
CA TRP A 194 -7.91 -7.21 15.18
C TRP A 194 -7.03 -6.42 14.22
N THR A 195 -6.10 -5.63 14.73
CA THR A 195 -5.12 -4.91 13.91
C THR A 195 -4.19 -5.89 13.17
N LEU A 196 -3.70 -6.91 13.87
CA LEU A 196 -2.87 -7.94 13.27
C LEU A 196 -3.64 -8.76 12.23
N LEU A 197 -4.88 -9.13 12.52
CA LEU A 197 -5.73 -9.84 11.57
C LEU A 197 -5.98 -9.00 10.31
N ALA A 198 -6.23 -7.70 10.46
CA ALA A 198 -6.42 -6.77 9.35
C ALA A 198 -5.17 -6.62 8.46
N ALA A 199 -3.97 -6.83 9.01
CA ALA A 199 -2.74 -6.84 8.24
C ALA A 199 -2.48 -8.21 7.58
N LEU A 200 -2.58 -9.29 8.35
CA LEU A 200 -2.18 -10.63 7.91
C LEU A 200 -3.15 -11.25 6.91
N LEU A 201 -4.45 -11.00 7.06
CA LEU A 201 -5.46 -11.65 6.22
C LEU A 201 -5.38 -11.21 4.74
N PRO A 202 -5.36 -9.89 4.40
CA PRO A 202 -5.19 -9.48 3.02
C PRO A 202 -3.84 -9.93 2.44
N THR A 203 -2.77 -9.86 3.25
CA THR A 203 -1.45 -10.30 2.83
C THR A 203 -1.41 -11.79 2.50
N ALA A 204 -2.00 -12.63 3.36
CA ALA A 204 -2.08 -14.07 3.11
C ALA A 204 -2.92 -14.38 1.86
N MET A 205 -4.02 -13.67 1.64
CA MET A 205 -4.82 -13.78 0.42
C MET A 205 -4.02 -13.33 -0.82
N GLY A 206 -3.29 -12.23 -0.72
CA GLY A 206 -2.42 -11.74 -1.80
C GLY A 206 -1.33 -12.74 -2.14
N MET A 207 -0.65 -13.30 -1.14
CA MET A 207 0.35 -14.35 -1.35
C MET A 207 -0.25 -15.60 -2.00
N ALA A 208 -1.39 -16.07 -1.51
CA ALA A 208 -2.06 -17.26 -2.05
C ALA A 208 -2.54 -17.08 -3.50
N LEU A 209 -2.86 -15.88 -3.93
CA LEU A 209 -3.27 -15.58 -5.29
C LEU A 209 -2.10 -15.37 -6.24
N CYS A 210 -0.92 -15.02 -5.72
CA CYS A 210 0.29 -14.81 -6.52
C CYS A 210 1.14 -16.08 -6.66
N THR A 211 0.89 -17.11 -5.87
CA THR A 211 1.52 -18.45 -5.98
C THR A 211 0.73 -19.39 -6.88
#